data_3a77f6807e9559e4ee0b17b5e948a505
#
_entry.id   3a77f6807e9559e4ee0b17b5e948a505
#
_cell.length_a   1.000
_cell.length_b   1.000
_cell.length_c   1.000
_cell.angle_alpha   90.00
_cell.angle_beta   90.00
_cell.angle_gamma   90.00
#
_symmetry.space_group_name_H-M   'P 1'
#
loop_
_entity.id
_entity.type
_entity.pdbx_description
1 polymer ?
#
loop_
_entity_poly.entity_id
_entity_poly.type
_entity_poly.pdbx_seq_one_letter_code
_entity_poly.pdbx_strand_id
1 'polypeptide(L)'
;RLAGDHEVQVLVLEDDAGSAEASLAENFHRVAMNPADECSAFKHFLDKGASAEDVAKRFGVTTRFVEQRVRLAELAPLVFAALAAGEITLGVAQAYAVTPDVDRQARVFESMSRSYYGDNPDNIRRALLNGTVKATDAKARFVGREAYVGAGGRIERDLFGEDVDESWIDVELIEQLAAQKLEAAAEALAAEQKLAFVTPVLATHVPYDTECQLHEYHPPLRELSGDEQERVDSLSDEGDALIRELETELEDGTPE
;
A
#
# COMPACT_ATOMS: atom_id res chain seq x y z
N ARG A 1 -17.53 33.95 -40.35
CA ARG A 1 -18.50 33.61 -41.45
C ARG A 1 -19.47 32.65 -40.85
N LEU A 2 -20.70 33.07 -40.54
CA LEU A 2 -21.81 32.21 -40.21
C LEU A 2 -22.13 31.36 -41.47
N ALA A 3 -22.01 30.05 -41.34
CA ALA A 3 -22.51 29.14 -42.35
C ALA A 3 -24.02 29.25 -42.36
N GLY A 4 -24.62 29.17 -43.54
CA GLY A 4 -26.06 29.34 -43.75
C GLY A 4 -26.89 28.35 -42.92
N ASP A 5 -28.18 28.63 -42.86
CA ASP A 5 -29.20 27.93 -42.09
C ASP A 5 -29.15 26.42 -42.31
N HIS A 6 -28.62 25.72 -41.32
CA HIS A 6 -28.70 24.27 -41.22
C HIS A 6 -29.67 23.91 -40.08
N GLU A 7 -30.68 23.11 -40.39
CA GLU A 7 -31.53 22.51 -39.36
C GLU A 7 -30.67 21.58 -38.52
N VAL A 8 -30.58 21.87 -37.20
CA VAL A 8 -29.92 21.03 -36.23
C VAL A 8 -30.98 20.43 -35.30
N GLN A 9 -30.89 19.15 -35.08
CA GLN A 9 -31.72 18.50 -34.08
C GLN A 9 -31.25 18.93 -32.69
N VAL A 10 -32.14 19.51 -31.90
CA VAL A 10 -31.87 19.94 -30.54
C VAL A 10 -32.79 19.19 -29.60
N LEU A 11 -32.24 18.68 -28.48
CA LEU A 11 -33.02 18.15 -27.37
C LEU A 11 -33.15 19.27 -26.33
N VAL A 12 -34.39 19.73 -26.12
CA VAL A 12 -34.66 20.72 -25.08
C VAL A 12 -34.93 19.98 -23.77
N LEU A 13 -34.11 20.23 -22.76
CA LEU A 13 -34.33 19.72 -21.41
C LEU A 13 -35.12 20.77 -20.63
N GLU A 14 -36.22 20.38 -20.02
CA GLU A 14 -37.12 21.28 -19.27
C GLU A 14 -36.60 21.59 -17.85
N ASP A 15 -35.51 20.93 -17.42
CA ASP A 15 -34.92 21.08 -16.07
C ASP A 15 -33.49 21.61 -16.15
N ASP A 16 -33.23 22.75 -15.49
CA ASP A 16 -31.91 23.40 -15.43
C ASP A 16 -30.85 22.50 -14.76
N ALA A 17 -31.25 21.69 -13.77
CA ALA A 17 -30.35 20.76 -13.11
C ALA A 17 -29.91 19.63 -14.05
N GLY A 18 -30.84 19.09 -14.83
CA GLY A 18 -30.56 18.07 -15.84
C GLY A 18 -29.77 18.60 -17.03
N SER A 19 -29.90 19.87 -17.39
CA SER A 19 -29.20 20.47 -18.51
C SER A 19 -27.70 20.66 -18.26
N ALA A 20 -27.32 21.10 -17.06
CA ALA A 20 -25.92 21.24 -16.65
C ALA A 20 -25.20 19.86 -16.63
N GLU A 21 -25.90 18.83 -16.17
CA GLU A 21 -25.40 17.46 -16.11
C GLU A 21 -25.24 16.83 -17.49
N ALA A 22 -26.23 17.04 -18.38
CA ALA A 22 -26.14 16.55 -19.76
C ALA A 22 -25.02 17.23 -20.55
N SER A 23 -24.81 18.53 -20.34
CA SER A 23 -23.68 19.29 -20.93
C SER A 23 -22.34 18.78 -20.43
N LEU A 24 -22.23 18.45 -19.16
CA LEU A 24 -21.00 17.93 -18.58
C LEU A 24 -20.69 16.51 -19.12
N ALA A 25 -21.70 15.64 -19.23
CA ALA A 25 -21.54 14.31 -19.78
C ALA A 25 -21.15 14.34 -21.28
N GLU A 26 -21.75 15.26 -22.07
CA GLU A 26 -21.38 15.48 -23.46
C GLU A 26 -19.92 15.95 -23.60
N ASN A 27 -19.53 16.95 -22.78
CA ASN A 27 -18.20 17.52 -22.82
C ASN A 27 -17.13 16.50 -22.37
N PHE A 28 -17.45 15.64 -21.42
CA PHE A 28 -16.56 14.58 -20.94
C PHE A 28 -16.14 13.62 -22.06
N HIS A 29 -17.08 13.31 -22.99
CA HIS A 29 -16.80 12.40 -24.11
C HIS A 29 -16.22 13.11 -25.36
N ARG A 30 -16.36 14.42 -25.48
CA ARG A 30 -16.06 15.15 -26.71
C ARG A 30 -14.70 15.83 -26.72
N VAL A 31 -14.24 16.34 -25.60
CA VAL A 31 -12.94 17.02 -25.44
C VAL A 31 -12.31 16.48 -24.18
N ALA A 32 -11.01 16.14 -24.23
CA ALA A 32 -10.27 15.77 -23.04
C ALA A 32 -10.38 16.94 -22.03
N MET A 33 -11.22 16.76 -21.00
CA MET A 33 -11.42 17.73 -19.94
C MET A 33 -10.13 17.83 -19.12
N ASN A 34 -9.86 19.02 -18.56
CA ASN A 34 -8.77 19.17 -17.61
C ASN A 34 -9.03 18.23 -16.41
N PRO A 35 -8.02 17.44 -15.96
CA PRO A 35 -8.19 16.53 -14.82
C PRO A 35 -8.77 17.20 -13.57
N ALA A 36 -8.45 18.47 -13.31
CA ALA A 36 -9.01 19.22 -12.18
C ALA A 36 -10.51 19.49 -12.33
N ASP A 37 -10.98 19.76 -13.57
CA ASP A 37 -12.40 19.95 -13.85
C ASP A 37 -13.18 18.64 -13.70
N GLU A 38 -12.61 17.51 -14.12
CA GLU A 38 -13.18 16.17 -13.87
C GLU A 38 -13.33 15.90 -12.37
N CYS A 39 -12.28 16.19 -11.59
CA CYS A 39 -12.31 16.00 -10.14
C CYS A 39 -13.40 16.85 -9.47
N SER A 40 -13.50 18.12 -9.85
CA SER A 40 -14.51 19.06 -9.32
C SER A 40 -15.92 18.62 -9.70
N ALA A 41 -16.12 18.15 -10.92
CA ALA A 41 -17.40 17.69 -11.41
C ALA A 41 -17.88 16.44 -10.65
N PHE A 42 -17.04 15.41 -10.50
CA PHE A 42 -17.42 14.20 -9.80
C PHE A 42 -17.67 14.47 -8.31
N LYS A 43 -16.82 15.28 -7.67
CA LYS A 43 -17.05 15.70 -6.29
C LYS A 43 -18.41 16.38 -6.12
N HIS A 44 -18.77 17.29 -7.02
CA HIS A 44 -20.08 17.96 -6.99
C HIS A 44 -21.26 16.99 -7.03
N PHE A 45 -21.19 15.90 -7.81
CA PHE A 45 -22.24 14.89 -7.81
C PHE A 45 -22.34 14.10 -6.50
N LEU A 46 -21.19 13.74 -5.92
CA LEU A 46 -21.18 13.04 -4.63
C LEU A 46 -21.70 13.95 -3.51
N ASP A 47 -21.32 15.24 -3.51
CA ASP A 47 -21.80 16.22 -2.53
C ASP A 47 -23.31 16.44 -2.61
N LYS A 48 -23.92 16.19 -3.78
CA LYS A 48 -25.37 16.18 -3.99
C LYS A 48 -26.05 14.85 -3.59
N GLY A 49 -25.28 13.88 -3.09
CA GLY A 49 -25.79 12.60 -2.59
C GLY A 49 -25.79 11.46 -3.60
N ALA A 50 -25.21 11.63 -4.80
CA ALA A 50 -24.99 10.53 -5.72
C ALA A 50 -23.92 9.58 -5.18
N SER A 51 -24.08 8.27 -5.42
CA SER A 51 -23.01 7.29 -5.12
C SER A 51 -21.94 7.30 -6.21
N ALA A 52 -20.73 6.84 -5.88
CA ALA A 52 -19.65 6.69 -6.87
C ALA A 52 -20.05 5.72 -8.01
N GLU A 53 -20.87 4.71 -7.69
CA GLU A 53 -21.42 3.77 -8.68
C GLU A 53 -22.39 4.44 -9.65
N ASP A 54 -23.27 5.31 -9.15
CA ASP A 54 -24.24 6.02 -9.99
C ASP A 54 -23.55 6.97 -10.95
N VAL A 55 -22.52 7.71 -10.45
CA VAL A 55 -21.68 8.57 -11.25
C VAL A 55 -20.92 7.75 -12.31
N ALA A 56 -20.33 6.62 -11.92
CA ALA A 56 -19.61 5.74 -12.83
C ALA A 56 -20.50 5.23 -13.97
N LYS A 57 -21.70 4.76 -13.65
CA LYS A 57 -22.69 4.31 -14.65
C LYS A 57 -23.10 5.45 -15.59
N ARG A 58 -23.29 6.66 -15.05
CA ARG A 58 -23.76 7.83 -15.81
C ARG A 58 -22.71 8.31 -16.82
N PHE A 59 -21.43 8.28 -16.43
CA PHE A 59 -20.32 8.74 -17.28
C PHE A 59 -19.63 7.61 -18.06
N GLY A 60 -20.08 6.35 -17.91
CA GLY A 60 -19.49 5.22 -18.62
C GLY A 60 -18.06 4.89 -18.20
N VAL A 61 -17.71 5.20 -16.96
CA VAL A 61 -16.39 4.95 -16.36
C VAL A 61 -16.49 3.91 -15.24
N THR A 62 -15.33 3.48 -14.71
CA THR A 62 -15.31 2.58 -13.56
C THR A 62 -15.53 3.32 -12.24
N THR A 63 -16.10 2.66 -11.23
CA THR A 63 -16.25 3.22 -9.88
C THR A 63 -14.90 3.65 -9.31
N ARG A 64 -13.86 2.84 -9.50
CA ARG A 64 -12.48 3.17 -9.09
C ARG A 64 -11.98 4.48 -9.72
N PHE A 65 -12.31 4.72 -10.99
CA PHE A 65 -11.95 5.97 -11.66
C PHE A 65 -12.61 7.19 -10.99
N VAL A 66 -13.90 7.07 -10.65
CA VAL A 66 -14.63 8.14 -9.93
C VAL A 66 -14.02 8.39 -8.56
N GLU A 67 -13.76 7.33 -7.79
CA GLU A 67 -13.13 7.41 -6.46
C GLU A 67 -11.76 8.09 -6.54
N GLN A 68 -10.94 7.73 -7.51
CA GLN A 68 -9.65 8.37 -7.76
C GLN A 68 -9.77 9.87 -8.07
N ARG A 69 -10.74 10.27 -8.89
CA ARG A 69 -10.98 11.69 -9.21
C ARG A 69 -11.48 12.48 -8.00
N VAL A 70 -12.39 11.89 -7.22
CA VAL A 70 -12.88 12.50 -5.98
C VAL A 70 -11.75 12.68 -4.97
N ARG A 71 -10.88 11.68 -4.83
CA ARG A 71 -9.71 11.76 -3.97
C ARG A 71 -8.78 12.90 -4.38
N LEU A 72 -8.58 13.13 -5.67
CA LEU A 72 -7.81 14.29 -6.17
C LEU A 72 -8.49 15.63 -5.90
N ALA A 73 -9.82 15.67 -5.87
CA ALA A 73 -10.56 16.89 -5.49
C ALA A 73 -10.40 17.27 -4.00
N GLU A 74 -9.89 16.33 -3.18
CA GLU A 74 -9.63 16.52 -1.74
C GLU A 74 -8.16 16.86 -1.44
N LEU A 75 -7.35 17.11 -2.46
CA LEU A 75 -5.97 17.55 -2.30
C LEU A 75 -5.89 18.91 -1.57
N ALA A 76 -4.74 19.14 -0.94
CA ALA A 76 -4.44 20.48 -0.41
C ALA A 76 -4.69 21.57 -1.47
N PRO A 77 -5.32 22.69 -1.12
CA PRO A 77 -5.68 23.73 -2.09
C PRO A 77 -4.53 24.18 -2.99
N LEU A 78 -3.30 24.25 -2.44
CA LEU A 78 -2.09 24.60 -3.19
C LEU A 78 -1.76 23.56 -4.26
N VAL A 79 -1.87 22.28 -3.91
CA VAL A 79 -1.59 21.15 -4.83
C VAL A 79 -2.66 21.07 -5.91
N PHE A 80 -3.93 21.21 -5.52
CA PHE A 80 -5.03 21.21 -6.46
C PHE A 80 -4.98 22.39 -7.44
N ALA A 81 -4.62 23.58 -6.95
CA ALA A 81 -4.44 24.75 -7.80
C ALA A 81 -3.30 24.55 -8.82
N ALA A 82 -2.18 23.97 -8.41
CA ALA A 82 -1.08 23.65 -9.30
C ALA A 82 -1.48 22.60 -10.38
N LEU A 83 -2.31 21.61 -10.02
CA LEU A 83 -2.89 20.67 -10.99
C LEU A 83 -3.81 21.37 -11.98
N ALA A 84 -4.69 22.26 -11.49
CA ALA A 84 -5.63 23.02 -12.33
C ALA A 84 -4.90 23.96 -13.29
N ALA A 85 -3.81 24.56 -12.85
CA ALA A 85 -2.94 25.42 -13.66
C ALA A 85 -2.06 24.64 -14.65
N GLY A 86 -1.98 23.30 -14.52
CA GLY A 86 -1.08 22.49 -15.33
C GLY A 86 0.39 22.59 -14.93
N GLU A 87 0.68 23.14 -13.78
CA GLU A 87 2.05 23.27 -13.22
C GLU A 87 2.59 21.91 -12.76
N ILE A 88 1.71 21.01 -12.34
CA ILE A 88 2.04 19.62 -12.01
C ILE A 88 1.26 18.65 -12.87
N THR A 89 1.85 17.48 -13.14
CA THR A 89 1.18 16.42 -13.89
C THR A 89 0.16 15.68 -13.03
N LEU A 90 -0.76 14.97 -13.67
CA LEU A 90 -1.71 14.10 -12.97
C LEU A 90 -1.00 13.07 -12.09
N GLY A 91 0.10 12.46 -12.56
CA GLY A 91 0.89 11.49 -11.78
C GLY A 91 1.49 12.10 -10.51
N VAL A 92 1.94 13.35 -10.56
CA VAL A 92 2.42 14.10 -9.40
C VAL A 92 1.27 14.37 -8.42
N ALA A 93 0.10 14.80 -8.91
CA ALA A 93 -1.09 15.02 -8.07
C ALA A 93 -1.55 13.73 -7.39
N GLN A 94 -1.53 12.60 -8.10
CA GLN A 94 -1.82 11.26 -7.55
C GLN A 94 -0.85 10.87 -6.42
N ALA A 95 0.43 11.24 -6.55
CA ALA A 95 1.40 10.99 -5.50
C ALA A 95 1.10 11.78 -4.21
N TYR A 96 0.57 13.01 -4.33
CA TYR A 96 0.10 13.77 -3.16
C TYR A 96 -1.16 13.18 -2.54
N ALA A 97 -2.02 12.56 -3.32
CA ALA A 97 -3.27 11.97 -2.84
C ALA A 97 -3.10 10.65 -2.06
N VAL A 98 -1.87 10.16 -1.89
CA VAL A 98 -1.57 8.94 -1.12
C VAL A 98 -2.00 9.05 0.34
N THR A 99 -1.99 10.26 0.91
CA THR A 99 -2.48 10.55 2.27
C THR A 99 -3.64 11.54 2.24
N PRO A 100 -4.66 11.43 3.14
CA PRO A 100 -5.71 12.44 3.30
C PRO A 100 -5.28 13.67 4.09
N ASP A 101 -4.08 13.66 4.69
CA ASP A 101 -3.57 14.76 5.51
C ASP A 101 -3.18 15.95 4.64
N VAL A 102 -4.12 16.90 4.50
CA VAL A 102 -4.00 18.11 3.68
C VAL A 102 -2.84 19.00 4.15
N ASP A 103 -2.61 19.09 5.46
CA ASP A 103 -1.52 19.89 6.02
C ASP A 103 -0.15 19.26 5.69
N ARG A 104 -0.08 17.96 5.74
CA ARG A 104 1.13 17.21 5.34
C ARG A 104 1.40 17.35 3.85
N GLN A 105 0.36 17.24 3.02
CA GLN A 105 0.45 17.48 1.58
C GLN A 105 1.01 18.88 1.29
N ALA A 106 0.48 19.92 1.95
CA ALA A 106 0.91 21.30 1.75
C ALA A 106 2.39 21.50 2.14
N ARG A 107 2.81 21.00 3.30
CA ARG A 107 4.21 21.09 3.75
C ARG A 107 5.17 20.38 2.78
N VAL A 108 4.81 19.19 2.34
CA VAL A 108 5.64 18.44 1.38
C VAL A 108 5.68 19.16 0.03
N PHE A 109 4.56 19.72 -0.43
CA PHE A 109 4.51 20.49 -1.68
C PHE A 109 5.41 21.71 -1.64
N GLU A 110 5.38 22.51 -0.56
CA GLU A 110 6.27 23.65 -0.38
C GLU A 110 7.75 23.27 -0.34
N SER A 111 8.07 22.12 0.27
CA SER A 111 9.43 21.61 0.31
C SER A 111 9.90 21.10 -1.06
N MET A 112 9.05 20.35 -1.76
CA MET A 112 9.37 19.72 -3.04
C MET A 112 9.41 20.73 -4.19
N SER A 113 8.54 21.75 -4.20
CA SER A 113 8.51 22.78 -5.24
C SER A 113 9.82 23.56 -5.36
N ARG A 114 10.67 23.54 -4.33
CA ARG A 114 12.02 24.12 -4.31
C ARG A 114 13.14 23.15 -4.66
N SER A 115 12.80 21.86 -4.85
CA SER A 115 13.76 20.80 -5.11
C SER A 115 13.84 20.48 -6.60
N TYR A 116 15.02 20.17 -7.08
CA TYR A 116 15.26 19.68 -8.46
C TYR A 116 14.47 18.37 -8.77
N TYR A 117 14.16 17.59 -7.73
CA TYR A 117 13.42 16.32 -7.84
C TYR A 117 11.96 16.45 -7.42
N GLY A 118 11.43 17.68 -7.33
CA GLY A 118 10.10 17.97 -6.82
C GLY A 118 8.95 17.41 -7.66
N ASP A 119 9.21 17.11 -8.92
CA ASP A 119 8.23 16.55 -9.86
C ASP A 119 8.26 15.01 -9.94
N ASN A 120 9.07 14.35 -9.11
CA ASN A 120 9.14 12.90 -9.10
C ASN A 120 8.08 12.30 -8.15
N PRO A 121 7.09 11.55 -8.67
CA PRO A 121 6.02 10.97 -7.86
C PRO A 121 6.52 10.04 -6.74
N ASP A 122 7.60 9.29 -6.95
CA ASP A 122 8.12 8.35 -5.95
C ASP A 122 8.80 9.07 -4.77
N ASN A 123 9.48 10.17 -5.06
CA ASN A 123 10.07 11.00 -4.00
C ASN A 123 8.98 11.69 -3.16
N ILE A 124 7.90 12.14 -3.80
CA ILE A 124 6.73 12.73 -3.13
C ILE A 124 6.06 11.68 -2.24
N ARG A 125 5.76 10.47 -2.77
CA ARG A 125 5.20 9.39 -1.97
C ARG A 125 6.08 9.04 -0.78
N ARG A 126 7.39 8.92 -0.98
CA ARG A 126 8.35 8.64 0.09
C ARG A 126 8.33 9.72 1.17
N ALA A 127 8.29 10.99 0.79
CA ALA A 127 8.24 12.11 1.74
C ALA A 127 6.92 12.13 2.53
N LEU A 128 5.80 11.83 1.87
CA LEU A 128 4.48 11.75 2.49
C LEU A 128 4.32 10.54 3.40
N LEU A 129 4.88 9.40 3.03
CA LEU A 129 4.79 8.16 3.81
C LEU A 129 5.95 7.98 4.80
N ASN A 130 6.86 8.96 4.89
CA ASN A 130 7.91 8.93 5.88
C ASN A 130 7.33 8.89 7.31
N GLY A 131 7.74 7.88 8.07
CA GLY A 131 7.18 7.62 9.41
C GLY A 131 5.87 6.81 9.41
N THR A 132 5.56 6.10 8.33
CA THR A 132 4.53 5.06 8.27
C THR A 132 5.17 3.68 8.07
N VAL A 133 4.43 2.63 8.41
CA VAL A 133 4.87 1.23 8.24
C VAL A 133 3.99 0.58 7.19
N LYS A 134 4.58 -0.08 6.20
CA LYS A 134 3.82 -0.84 5.22
C LYS A 134 3.17 -2.07 5.85
N ALA A 135 1.97 -2.45 5.39
CA ALA A 135 1.31 -3.68 5.83
C ALA A 135 2.15 -4.95 5.58
N THR A 136 3.09 -4.90 4.62
CA THR A 136 4.03 -5.97 4.30
C THR A 136 5.23 -6.04 5.24
N ASP A 137 5.44 -5.03 6.09
CA ASP A 137 6.53 -5.02 7.06
C ASP A 137 6.39 -6.16 8.08
N ALA A 138 7.52 -6.68 8.55
CA ALA A 138 7.56 -7.80 9.49
C ALA A 138 6.81 -7.50 10.80
N LYS A 139 6.95 -6.29 11.35
CA LYS A 139 6.24 -5.88 12.58
C LYS A 139 4.74 -5.77 12.35
N ALA A 140 4.31 -5.17 11.23
CA ALA A 140 2.90 -5.05 10.88
C ALA A 140 2.25 -6.42 10.68
N ARG A 141 2.93 -7.33 9.98
CA ARG A 141 2.49 -8.71 9.79
C ARG A 141 2.42 -9.48 11.11
N PHE A 142 3.39 -9.27 12.00
CA PHE A 142 3.41 -9.91 13.31
C PHE A 142 2.26 -9.44 14.20
N VAL A 143 1.98 -8.13 14.24
CA VAL A 143 0.84 -7.55 14.98
C VAL A 143 -0.48 -8.06 14.41
N GLY A 144 -0.65 -7.96 13.11
CA GLY A 144 -1.87 -8.29 12.39
C GLY A 144 -2.84 -7.10 12.31
N ARG A 145 -3.50 -6.99 11.15
CA ARG A 145 -4.38 -5.87 10.82
C ARG A 145 -5.54 -5.70 11.81
N GLU A 146 -6.16 -6.80 12.21
CA GLU A 146 -7.32 -6.78 13.12
C GLU A 146 -6.95 -6.23 14.51
N ALA A 147 -5.81 -6.66 15.05
CA ALA A 147 -5.33 -6.19 16.35
C ALA A 147 -4.98 -4.70 16.30
N TYR A 148 -4.32 -4.26 15.22
CA TYR A 148 -3.95 -2.85 15.04
C TYR A 148 -5.18 -1.94 14.93
N VAL A 149 -6.14 -2.28 14.06
CA VAL A 149 -7.38 -1.50 13.90
C VAL A 149 -8.25 -1.56 15.16
N GLY A 150 -8.34 -2.73 15.82
CA GLY A 150 -9.06 -2.89 17.08
C GLY A 150 -8.50 -2.04 18.22
N ALA A 151 -7.21 -1.75 18.21
CA ALA A 151 -6.54 -0.83 19.14
C ALA A 151 -6.66 0.66 18.72
N GLY A 152 -7.37 0.99 17.65
CA GLY A 152 -7.57 2.35 17.15
C GLY A 152 -6.52 2.82 16.14
N GLY A 153 -5.71 1.91 15.61
CA GLY A 153 -4.71 2.21 14.59
C GLY A 153 -5.33 2.64 13.26
N ARG A 154 -4.72 3.64 12.63
CA ARG A 154 -5.19 4.23 11.37
C ARG A 154 -4.41 3.65 10.20
N ILE A 155 -5.15 3.32 9.13
CA ILE A 155 -4.60 2.77 7.89
C ILE A 155 -4.89 3.73 6.75
N GLU A 156 -3.88 4.06 5.97
CA GLU A 156 -4.01 4.74 4.69
C GLU A 156 -3.87 3.74 3.54
N ARG A 157 -4.64 3.97 2.47
CA ARG A 157 -4.61 3.17 1.26
C ARG A 157 -4.22 4.02 0.07
N ASP A 158 -3.25 3.55 -0.70
CA ASP A 158 -2.95 4.13 -1.99
C ASP A 158 -3.97 3.64 -3.04
N LEU A 159 -4.85 4.54 -3.47
CA LEU A 159 -5.86 4.27 -4.50
C LEU A 159 -5.27 4.27 -5.92
N PHE A 160 -4.03 4.74 -6.09
CA PHE A 160 -3.38 4.95 -7.39
C PHE A 160 -2.33 3.88 -7.70
N GLY A 161 -1.93 3.07 -6.71
CA GLY A 161 -1.03 1.93 -6.88
C GLY A 161 -1.67 0.78 -7.66
N GLU A 162 -0.85 -0.09 -8.25
CA GLU A 162 -1.31 -1.33 -8.91
C GLU A 162 -1.87 -2.32 -7.89
N ASP A 163 -1.23 -2.40 -6.72
CA ASP A 163 -1.70 -3.15 -5.56
C ASP A 163 -2.31 -2.21 -4.52
N VAL A 164 -3.23 -2.74 -3.71
CA VAL A 164 -3.81 -2.00 -2.59
C VAL A 164 -2.76 -1.93 -1.48
N ASP A 165 -1.77 -1.04 -1.65
CA ASP A 165 -0.75 -0.81 -0.63
C ASP A 165 -1.38 -0.08 0.56
N GLU A 166 -1.44 -0.78 1.70
CA GLU A 166 -1.87 -0.21 2.98
C GLU A 166 -0.63 0.27 3.75
N SER A 167 -0.68 1.52 4.20
CA SER A 167 0.31 2.14 5.09
C SER A 167 -0.30 2.40 6.46
N TRP A 168 0.35 1.92 7.51
CA TRP A 168 -0.09 2.07 8.89
C TRP A 168 0.61 3.28 9.51
N ILE A 169 -0.17 4.22 10.02
CA ILE A 169 0.31 5.55 10.39
C ILE A 169 0.89 5.58 11.80
N ASP A 170 0.27 4.86 12.73
CA ASP A 170 0.59 4.96 14.15
C ASP A 170 1.69 3.96 14.52
N VAL A 171 2.95 4.31 14.21
CA VAL A 171 4.14 3.45 14.39
C VAL A 171 4.35 3.06 15.86
N GLU A 172 4.15 4.00 16.78
CA GLU A 172 4.27 3.73 18.22
C GLU A 172 3.27 2.67 18.70
N LEU A 173 2.04 2.70 18.15
CA LEU A 173 1.02 1.70 18.45
C LEU A 173 1.42 0.32 17.92
N ILE A 174 2.02 0.24 16.73
CA ILE A 174 2.54 -1.01 16.17
C ILE A 174 3.62 -1.59 17.09
N GLU A 175 4.56 -0.76 17.53
CA GLU A 175 5.64 -1.18 18.42
C GLU A 175 5.11 -1.67 19.78
N GLN A 176 4.14 -0.96 20.35
CA GLN A 176 3.48 -1.34 21.59
C GLN A 176 2.75 -2.69 21.47
N LEU A 177 1.96 -2.87 20.42
CA LEU A 177 1.22 -4.12 20.18
C LEU A 177 2.16 -5.28 19.89
N ALA A 178 3.24 -5.02 19.14
CA ALA A 178 4.25 -6.03 18.86
C ALA A 178 4.98 -6.48 20.13
N ALA A 179 5.34 -5.54 21.00
CA ALA A 179 5.96 -5.85 22.30
C ALA A 179 5.03 -6.68 23.18
N GLN A 180 3.77 -6.26 23.34
CA GLN A 180 2.78 -7.00 24.14
C GLN A 180 2.57 -8.44 23.63
N LYS A 181 2.45 -8.59 22.31
CA LYS A 181 2.27 -9.92 21.68
C LYS A 181 3.50 -10.80 21.89
N LEU A 182 4.69 -10.21 21.82
CA LEU A 182 5.95 -10.91 22.00
C LEU A 182 6.16 -11.32 23.46
N GLU A 183 5.82 -10.46 24.41
CA GLU A 183 5.84 -10.77 25.86
C GLU A 183 4.90 -11.93 26.18
N ALA A 184 3.66 -11.87 25.70
CA ALA A 184 2.71 -12.97 25.90
C ALA A 184 3.20 -14.31 25.29
N ALA A 185 3.84 -14.24 24.13
CA ALA A 185 4.44 -15.42 23.50
C ALA A 185 5.64 -15.96 24.31
N ALA A 186 6.46 -15.07 24.88
CA ALA A 186 7.59 -15.43 25.71
C ALA A 186 7.13 -16.11 27.02
N GLU A 187 6.09 -15.59 27.65
CA GLU A 187 5.49 -16.20 28.87
C GLU A 187 4.91 -17.60 28.55
N ALA A 188 4.19 -17.72 27.44
CA ALA A 188 3.64 -19.01 27.03
C ALA A 188 4.74 -20.04 26.75
N LEU A 189 5.81 -19.65 26.05
CA LEU A 189 6.96 -20.49 25.76
C LEU A 189 7.70 -20.90 27.04
N ALA A 190 7.90 -19.95 27.99
CA ALA A 190 8.53 -20.25 29.26
C ALA A 190 7.74 -21.29 30.05
N ALA A 191 6.40 -21.18 30.05
CA ALA A 191 5.53 -22.12 30.74
C ALA A 191 5.53 -23.51 30.06
N GLU A 192 5.44 -23.55 28.75
CA GLU A 192 5.43 -24.78 27.96
C GLU A 192 6.75 -25.58 28.12
N GLN A 193 7.87 -24.87 27.97
CA GLN A 193 9.21 -25.45 28.00
C GLN A 193 9.78 -25.54 29.41
N LYS A 194 9.05 -25.08 30.44
CA LYS A 194 9.50 -25.02 31.86
C LYS A 194 10.82 -24.26 32.03
N LEU A 195 10.98 -23.19 31.26
CA LEU A 195 12.15 -22.31 31.33
C LEU A 195 12.00 -21.34 32.49
N ALA A 196 13.12 -20.97 33.15
CA ALA A 196 13.11 -20.01 34.25
C ALA A 196 12.74 -18.60 33.78
N PHE A 197 13.16 -18.24 32.58
CA PHE A 197 12.81 -16.98 31.92
C PHE A 197 12.98 -17.09 30.41
N VAL A 198 12.30 -16.24 29.69
CA VAL A 198 12.48 -16.00 28.25
C VAL A 198 12.55 -14.49 28.07
N THR A 199 13.61 -14.00 27.44
CA THR A 199 13.77 -12.57 27.14
C THR A 199 13.32 -12.30 25.72
N PRO A 200 12.18 -11.62 25.50
CA PRO A 200 11.72 -11.26 24.18
C PRO A 200 12.56 -10.13 23.58
N VAL A 201 12.86 -10.21 22.28
CA VAL A 201 13.56 -9.16 21.55
C VAL A 201 12.74 -8.80 20.31
N LEU A 202 12.36 -7.53 20.19
CA LEU A 202 11.59 -7.03 19.04
C LEU A 202 12.53 -6.76 17.84
N ALA A 203 13.12 -7.83 17.30
CA ALA A 203 14.00 -7.80 16.16
C ALA A 203 13.79 -9.04 15.29
N THR A 204 14.12 -8.95 14.01
CA THR A 204 14.05 -10.08 13.06
C THR A 204 15.19 -11.09 13.24
N HIS A 205 16.23 -10.70 13.97
CA HIS A 205 17.39 -11.53 14.30
C HIS A 205 17.93 -11.10 15.64
N VAL A 206 18.63 -11.98 16.32
CA VAL A 206 19.33 -11.65 17.57
C VAL A 206 20.45 -10.66 17.26
N PRO A 207 20.56 -9.52 18.00
CA PRO A 207 21.68 -8.61 17.78
C PRO A 207 23.02 -9.29 18.03
N TYR A 208 24.02 -9.02 17.17
CA TYR A 208 25.35 -9.64 17.25
C TYR A 208 25.99 -9.51 18.62
N ASP A 209 25.86 -8.34 19.25
CA ASP A 209 26.40 -8.11 20.62
C ASP A 209 25.77 -9.03 21.68
N THR A 210 24.51 -9.42 21.47
CA THR A 210 23.81 -10.37 22.34
C THR A 210 24.23 -11.80 22.01
N GLU A 211 24.34 -12.13 20.73
CA GLU A 211 24.76 -13.45 20.24
C GLU A 211 26.17 -13.80 20.71
N CYS A 212 27.12 -12.83 20.68
CA CYS A 212 28.47 -13.01 21.19
C CYS A 212 28.58 -13.28 22.71
N GLN A 213 27.53 -12.94 23.47
CA GLN A 213 27.47 -13.20 24.91
C GLN A 213 26.83 -14.54 25.24
N LEU A 214 26.19 -15.18 24.26
CA LEU A 214 25.57 -16.51 24.43
C LEU A 214 26.60 -17.58 24.21
N HIS A 215 26.61 -18.57 25.10
CA HIS A 215 27.38 -19.78 24.88
C HIS A 215 26.51 -20.80 24.15
N GLU A 216 27.09 -21.36 23.09
CA GLU A 216 26.43 -22.44 22.35
C GLU A 216 26.27 -23.64 23.28
N TYR A 217 25.02 -24.05 23.54
CA TYR A 217 24.74 -25.24 24.31
C TYR A 217 24.62 -26.42 23.37
N HIS A 218 25.59 -27.33 23.46
CA HIS A 218 25.56 -28.62 22.80
C HIS A 218 24.94 -29.62 23.77
N PRO A 219 23.66 -30.01 23.62
CA PRO A 219 23.09 -31.04 24.48
C PRO A 219 23.90 -32.34 24.31
N PRO A 220 24.09 -33.08 25.39
CA PRO A 220 24.77 -34.35 25.26
C PRO A 220 24.02 -35.25 24.26
N LEU A 221 24.76 -35.70 23.25
CA LEU A 221 24.21 -36.60 22.25
C LEU A 221 23.75 -37.86 22.97
N ARG A 222 22.48 -38.16 22.84
CA ARG A 222 21.92 -39.46 23.27
C ARG A 222 22.47 -40.53 22.36
N GLU A 223 22.94 -41.68 22.91
CA GLU A 223 23.25 -42.83 22.10
C GLU A 223 21.96 -43.30 21.41
N LEU A 224 22.03 -43.43 20.10
CA LEU A 224 20.91 -43.89 19.30
C LEU A 224 20.75 -45.40 19.50
N SER A 225 19.52 -45.89 19.55
CA SER A 225 19.28 -47.34 19.46
C SER A 225 19.69 -47.87 18.07
N GLY A 226 19.94 -49.19 17.95
CA GLY A 226 20.32 -49.77 16.68
C GLY A 226 19.35 -49.44 15.53
N ASP A 227 18.05 -49.50 15.80
CA ASP A 227 17.01 -49.18 14.82
C ASP A 227 17.00 -47.67 14.41
N GLU A 228 17.32 -46.79 15.36
CA GLU A 228 17.44 -45.35 15.09
C GLU A 228 18.68 -45.03 14.27
N GLN A 229 19.80 -45.75 14.55
CA GLN A 229 21.04 -45.61 13.79
C GLN A 229 20.84 -46.04 12.33
N GLU A 230 20.24 -47.23 12.11
CA GLU A 230 19.93 -47.74 10.78
C GLU A 230 19.04 -46.74 9.98
N ARG A 231 18.10 -46.08 10.68
CA ARG A 231 17.23 -45.08 10.04
C ARG A 231 17.98 -43.81 9.69
N VAL A 232 18.89 -43.35 10.53
CA VAL A 232 19.77 -42.18 10.24
C VAL A 232 20.68 -42.51 9.04
N ASP A 233 21.29 -43.66 9.03
CA ASP A 233 22.17 -44.10 7.95
C ASP A 233 21.39 -44.19 6.61
N SER A 234 20.18 -44.77 6.63
CA SER A 234 19.30 -44.83 5.46
C SER A 234 18.91 -43.45 4.94
N LEU A 235 18.57 -42.50 5.82
CA LEU A 235 18.21 -41.13 5.43
C LEU A 235 19.44 -40.37 4.91
N SER A 236 20.63 -40.63 5.45
CA SER A 236 21.88 -40.06 4.95
C SER A 236 22.18 -40.52 3.53
N ASP A 237 22.08 -41.84 3.28
CA ASP A 237 22.28 -42.45 1.96
C ASP A 237 21.27 -41.91 0.92
N GLU A 238 20.00 -41.75 1.34
CA GLU A 238 18.96 -41.18 0.49
C GLU A 238 19.23 -39.68 0.19
N GLY A 239 19.69 -38.90 1.17
CA GLY A 239 20.13 -37.50 1.01
C GLY A 239 21.29 -37.38 0.05
N ASP A 240 22.31 -38.24 0.19
CA ASP A 240 23.48 -38.24 -0.71
C ASP A 240 23.12 -38.67 -2.15
N ALA A 241 22.12 -39.55 -2.31
CA ALA A 241 21.62 -39.92 -3.62
C ALA A 241 20.90 -38.76 -4.31
N LEU A 242 20.04 -38.02 -3.58
CA LEU A 242 19.32 -36.83 -4.09
C LEU A 242 20.29 -35.71 -4.44
N ILE A 243 21.34 -35.48 -3.66
CA ILE A 243 22.37 -34.48 -3.96
C ILE A 243 23.08 -34.83 -5.29
N ARG A 244 23.46 -36.06 -5.48
CA ARG A 244 24.11 -36.50 -6.75
C ARG A 244 23.17 -36.36 -7.95
N GLU A 245 21.89 -36.66 -7.76
CA GLU A 245 20.88 -36.48 -8.82
C GLU A 245 20.74 -35.04 -9.21
N LEU A 246 20.65 -34.10 -8.23
CA LEU A 246 20.60 -32.67 -8.45
C LEU A 246 21.88 -32.12 -9.10
N GLU A 247 23.04 -32.61 -8.69
CA GLU A 247 24.32 -32.21 -9.32
C GLU A 247 24.37 -32.63 -10.78
N THR A 248 23.88 -33.83 -11.10
CA THR A 248 23.82 -34.36 -12.48
C THR A 248 22.85 -33.53 -13.34
N GLU A 249 21.67 -33.20 -12.80
CA GLU A 249 20.70 -32.34 -13.50
C GLU A 249 21.23 -30.91 -13.75
N LEU A 250 22.01 -30.39 -12.82
CA LEU A 250 22.64 -29.06 -12.97
C LEU A 250 23.77 -29.06 -14.01
N GLU A 251 24.54 -30.15 -14.12
CA GLU A 251 25.58 -30.30 -15.15
C GLU A 251 24.97 -30.49 -16.56
N ASP A 252 23.88 -31.23 -16.67
CA ASP A 252 23.19 -31.48 -17.95
C ASP A 252 22.34 -30.24 -18.40
N GLY A 253 22.03 -29.32 -17.51
CA GLY A 253 21.19 -28.13 -17.76
C GLY A 253 21.97 -26.86 -18.17
N THR A 254 23.30 -26.86 -18.29
CA THR A 254 24.09 -25.71 -18.78
C THR A 254 24.17 -25.75 -20.30
N PRO A 255 23.48 -24.86 -21.05
CA PRO A 255 23.68 -24.75 -22.49
C PRO A 255 25.07 -24.16 -22.76
N GLU A 256 25.83 -24.79 -23.70
CA GLU A 256 27.05 -24.25 -24.32
C GLU A 256 26.85 -22.89 -25.00
#